data_67ee1a65573811656a3ab22691ad9d9c
#
_entry.id   67ee1a65573811656a3ab22691ad9d9c
#
_cell.length_a   1.000
_cell.length_b   1.000
_cell.length_c   1.000
_cell.angle_alpha   90.00
_cell.angle_beta   90.00
_cell.angle_gamma   90.00
#
_symmetry.space_group_name_H-M   'P 1'
#
loop_
_entity.id
_entity.type
_entity.pdbx_description
1 polymer ?
#
loop_
_entity_poly.entity_id
_entity_poly.type
_entity_poly.pdbx_seq_one_letter_code
_entity_poly.pdbx_strand_id
1 'polypeptide(L)'
;MLSVALVVKMVAKEETKDEVASFLSGAVEMANAESGTPVWFALRTDEHTFWIVDAFPGAGERQAHLDGPIAAALMANADRLLAEPPSISPADVLASKVTT
;
A
#
# COMPACT_ATOMS: atom_id res chain seq x y z
N MET A 1 -8.31 -8.54 15.92
CA MET A 1 -7.26 -9.45 15.43
C MET A 1 -7.09 -9.27 13.94
N LEU A 2 -5.87 -9.24 13.45
CA LEU A 2 -5.58 -9.12 12.02
C LEU A 2 -5.69 -10.49 11.37
N SER A 3 -6.46 -10.62 10.31
CA SER A 3 -6.66 -11.90 9.64
C SER A 3 -6.26 -11.90 8.16
N VAL A 4 -6.31 -10.77 7.50
CA VAL A 4 -5.99 -10.64 6.08
C VAL A 4 -5.10 -9.42 5.83
N ALA A 5 -4.42 -9.43 4.69
CA ALA A 5 -3.46 -8.39 4.34
C ALA A 5 -3.46 -8.13 2.83
N LEU A 6 -2.77 -7.08 2.44
CA LEU A 6 -2.41 -6.80 1.05
C LEU A 6 -0.91 -6.56 0.98
N VAL A 7 -0.29 -7.07 -0.07
CA VAL A 7 1.11 -6.82 -0.40
C VAL A 7 1.12 -6.24 -1.81
N VAL A 8 1.53 -4.98 -1.93
CA VAL A 8 1.51 -4.27 -3.21
C VAL A 8 2.95 -3.95 -3.60
N LYS A 9 3.37 -4.43 -4.77
CA LYS A 9 4.68 -4.12 -5.32
C LYS A 9 4.55 -3.06 -6.40
N MET A 10 5.41 -2.04 -6.35
CA MET A 10 5.47 -0.96 -7.34
C MET A 10 6.90 -0.78 -7.80
N VAL A 11 7.12 -0.72 -9.11
CA VAL A 11 8.43 -0.43 -9.68
C VAL A 11 8.35 0.92 -10.36
N ALA A 12 9.09 1.91 -9.85
CA ALA A 12 9.11 3.27 -10.39
C ALA A 12 9.98 3.33 -11.63
N LYS A 13 9.66 4.27 -12.53
CA LYS A 13 10.56 4.67 -13.60
C LYS A 13 11.75 5.40 -12.99
N GLU A 14 12.89 5.42 -13.70
CA GLU A 14 14.09 6.11 -13.22
C GLU A 14 13.80 7.58 -12.92
N GLU A 15 13.09 8.25 -13.82
CA GLU A 15 12.79 9.67 -13.70
C GLU A 15 11.71 10.01 -12.66
N THR A 16 10.99 9.01 -12.14
CA THR A 16 9.89 9.23 -11.18
C THR A 16 10.13 8.61 -9.81
N LYS A 17 11.27 7.96 -9.60
CA LYS A 17 11.52 7.23 -8.34
C LYS A 17 11.39 8.11 -7.08
N ASP A 18 11.85 9.34 -7.14
CA ASP A 18 11.75 10.24 -5.99
C ASP A 18 10.31 10.73 -5.79
N GLU A 19 9.57 10.90 -6.87
CA GLU A 19 8.16 11.26 -6.79
C GLU A 19 7.34 10.12 -6.19
N VAL A 20 7.65 8.86 -6.54
CA VAL A 20 6.98 7.70 -5.92
C VAL A 20 7.25 7.65 -4.42
N ALA A 21 8.51 7.88 -4.02
CA ALA A 21 8.85 7.94 -2.60
C ALA A 21 8.04 9.01 -1.86
N SER A 22 7.92 10.19 -2.44
CA SER A 22 7.15 11.29 -1.84
C SER A 22 5.65 11.00 -1.81
N PHE A 23 5.12 10.41 -2.87
CA PHE A 23 3.71 10.01 -2.93
C PHE A 23 3.37 9.04 -1.81
N LEU A 24 4.19 8.00 -1.63
CA LEU A 24 3.95 6.99 -0.61
C LEU A 24 4.12 7.56 0.81
N SER A 25 5.13 8.40 1.02
CA SER A 25 5.32 9.05 2.32
C SER A 25 4.12 9.91 2.71
N GLY A 26 3.56 10.63 1.74
CA GLY A 26 2.38 11.46 1.98
C GLY A 26 1.10 10.67 2.15
N ALA A 27 1.03 9.47 1.58
CA ALA A 27 -0.17 8.64 1.65
C ALA A 27 -0.51 8.18 3.07
N VAL A 28 0.42 8.27 4.01
CA VAL A 28 0.17 7.91 5.41
C VAL A 28 -0.98 8.73 6.00
N GLU A 29 -1.16 9.97 5.57
CA GLU A 29 -2.26 10.81 6.05
C GLU A 29 -3.62 10.20 5.68
N MET A 30 -3.74 9.65 4.47
CA MET A 30 -4.97 8.96 4.06
C MET A 30 -5.15 7.65 4.83
N ALA A 31 -4.06 6.92 5.07
CA ALA A 31 -4.12 5.68 5.85
C ALA A 31 -4.58 5.95 7.30
N ASN A 32 -4.07 7.04 7.90
CA ASN A 32 -4.47 7.44 9.26
C ASN A 32 -5.97 7.78 9.35
N ALA A 33 -6.57 8.23 8.26
CA ALA A 33 -7.98 8.56 8.23
C ALA A 33 -8.88 7.32 8.06
N GLU A 34 -8.32 6.15 7.75
CA GLU A 34 -9.07 4.91 7.55
C GLU A 34 -9.17 4.13 8.85
N SER A 35 -10.38 4.07 9.42
CA SER A 35 -10.60 3.36 10.69
C SER A 35 -10.45 1.85 10.57
N GLY A 36 -10.64 1.29 9.38
CA GLY A 36 -10.55 -0.14 9.12
C GLY A 36 -9.16 -0.64 8.77
N THR A 37 -8.14 0.24 8.75
CA THR A 37 -6.76 -0.09 8.38
C THR A 37 -5.83 0.14 9.57
N PRO A 38 -5.74 -0.81 10.50
CA PRO A 38 -4.93 -0.62 11.70
C PRO A 38 -3.43 -0.71 11.47
N VAL A 39 -2.99 -1.33 10.35
CA VAL A 39 -1.58 -1.50 10.03
C VAL A 39 -1.35 -1.14 8.56
N TRP A 40 -0.43 -0.23 8.32
CA TRP A 40 -0.09 0.21 6.97
C TRP A 40 1.37 0.66 6.93
N PHE A 41 2.14 0.09 6.01
CA PHE A 41 3.54 0.46 5.79
C PHE A 41 3.77 0.77 4.33
N ALA A 42 4.59 1.79 4.06
CA ALA A 42 5.22 1.99 2.76
C ALA A 42 6.70 1.68 2.92
N LEU A 43 7.24 0.83 2.06
CA LEU A 43 8.61 0.36 2.14
C LEU A 43 9.33 0.60 0.82
N ARG A 44 10.64 0.77 0.90
CA ARG A 44 11.53 0.87 -0.28
C ARG A 44 12.62 -0.17 -0.14
N THR A 45 12.72 -1.08 -1.09
CA THR A 45 13.71 -2.17 -1.03
C THR A 45 14.93 -1.92 -1.91
N ASP A 46 14.80 -1.12 -2.96
CA ASP A 46 15.91 -0.59 -3.75
C ASP A 46 15.46 0.75 -4.37
N GLU A 47 16.32 1.40 -5.18
CA GLU A 47 16.03 2.73 -5.72
C GLU A 47 14.69 2.83 -6.44
N HIS A 48 14.25 1.75 -7.06
CA HIS A 48 13.07 1.73 -7.92
C HIS A 48 11.92 0.91 -7.37
N THR A 49 12.15 0.07 -6.35
CA THR A 49 11.15 -0.89 -5.89
C THR A 49 10.57 -0.47 -4.56
N PHE A 50 9.25 -0.34 -4.55
CA PHE A 50 8.48 0.11 -3.40
C PHE A 50 7.38 -0.89 -3.09
N TRP A 51 6.95 -0.91 -1.84
CA TRP A 51 5.91 -1.81 -1.37
C TRP A 51 4.95 -1.06 -0.46
N ILE A 52 3.68 -1.45 -0.53
CA ILE A 52 2.72 -1.17 0.54
C ILE A 52 2.39 -2.51 1.16
N VAL A 53 2.50 -2.60 2.48
CA VAL A 53 2.08 -3.79 3.24
C VAL A 53 1.12 -3.30 4.31
N ASP A 54 -0.09 -3.83 4.28
CA ASP A 54 -1.11 -3.46 5.26
C ASP A 54 -1.92 -4.68 5.67
N ALA A 55 -2.59 -4.58 6.81
CA ALA A 55 -3.32 -5.69 7.36
C ALA A 55 -4.64 -5.21 7.97
N PHE A 56 -5.63 -6.10 7.99
CA PHE A 56 -7.01 -5.77 8.31
C PHE A 56 -7.64 -6.85 9.19
N PRO A 57 -8.66 -6.49 9.99
CA PRO A 57 -9.39 -7.49 10.76
C PRO A 57 -10.11 -8.52 9.90
N GLY A 58 -10.60 -8.12 8.73
CA GLY A 58 -11.33 -9.00 7.84
C GLY A 58 -11.39 -8.53 6.41
N ALA A 59 -12.01 -9.33 5.55
CA ALA A 59 -12.11 -9.07 4.13
C ALA A 59 -12.91 -7.80 3.81
N GLY A 60 -13.89 -7.46 4.64
CA GLY A 60 -14.69 -6.24 4.43
C GLY A 60 -13.85 -4.98 4.56
N GLU A 61 -13.02 -4.90 5.60
CA GLU A 61 -12.11 -3.77 5.81
C GLU A 61 -11.07 -3.69 4.71
N ARG A 62 -10.54 -4.85 4.27
CA ARG A 62 -9.60 -4.91 3.14
C ARG A 62 -10.23 -4.38 1.86
N GLN A 63 -11.47 -4.78 1.57
CA GLN A 63 -12.18 -4.30 0.39
C GLN A 63 -12.44 -2.80 0.47
N ALA A 64 -12.83 -2.30 1.64
CA ALA A 64 -13.05 -0.87 1.85
C ALA A 64 -11.77 -0.07 1.58
N HIS A 65 -10.61 -0.60 1.98
CA HIS A 65 -9.33 0.04 1.68
C HIS A 65 -9.04 0.05 0.17
N LEU A 66 -9.29 -1.05 -0.52
CA LEU A 66 -9.10 -1.12 -1.98
C LEU A 66 -10.03 -0.17 -2.74
N ASP A 67 -11.21 0.12 -2.18
CA ASP A 67 -12.16 1.06 -2.76
C ASP A 67 -11.90 2.50 -2.33
N GLY A 68 -10.89 2.72 -1.50
CA GLY A 68 -10.60 4.00 -0.88
C GLY A 68 -9.65 4.91 -1.67
N PRO A 69 -9.30 6.07 -1.07
CA PRO A 69 -8.54 7.10 -1.79
C PRO A 69 -7.09 6.73 -2.10
N ILE A 70 -6.44 5.91 -1.29
CA ILE A 70 -5.03 5.53 -1.56
C ILE A 70 -4.95 4.71 -2.85
N ALA A 71 -5.78 3.68 -2.97
CA ALA A 71 -5.82 2.85 -4.17
C ALA A 71 -6.22 3.68 -5.39
N ALA A 72 -7.20 4.56 -5.25
CA ALA A 72 -7.64 5.43 -6.34
C ALA A 72 -6.51 6.35 -6.80
N ALA A 73 -5.76 6.95 -5.88
CA ALA A 73 -4.64 7.83 -6.21
C ALA A 73 -3.50 7.05 -6.87
N LEU A 74 -3.20 5.86 -6.37
CA LEU A 74 -2.17 5.00 -6.96
C LEU A 74 -2.54 4.66 -8.41
N MET A 75 -3.75 4.19 -8.65
CA MET A 75 -4.19 3.78 -9.99
C MET A 75 -4.27 4.96 -10.96
N ALA A 76 -4.67 6.14 -10.47
CA ALA A 76 -4.72 7.34 -11.29
C ALA A 76 -3.33 7.79 -11.77
N ASN A 77 -2.27 7.46 -11.04
CA ASN A 77 -0.90 7.88 -11.33
C ASN A 77 0.01 6.74 -11.81
N ALA A 78 -0.49 5.50 -11.84
CA ALA A 78 0.36 4.33 -12.11
C ALA A 78 1.06 4.41 -13.47
N ASP A 79 0.34 4.76 -14.54
CA ASP A 79 0.93 4.83 -15.88
C ASP A 79 2.05 5.85 -15.98
N ARG A 80 1.92 6.96 -15.27
CA ARG A 80 2.91 8.03 -15.27
C ARG A 80 4.12 7.70 -14.40
N LEU A 81 3.89 7.09 -13.24
CA LEU A 81 4.92 6.91 -12.21
C LEU A 81 5.63 5.57 -12.29
N LEU A 82 4.94 4.51 -12.74
CA LEU A 82 5.45 3.15 -12.63
C LEU A 82 5.90 2.60 -13.98
N ALA A 83 6.98 1.81 -13.95
CA ALA A 83 7.53 1.15 -15.14
C ALA A 83 6.66 -0.02 -15.58
N GLU A 84 5.84 -0.56 -14.67
CA GLU A 84 4.92 -1.66 -14.93
C GLU A 84 3.69 -1.50 -14.02
N PRO A 85 2.57 -2.15 -14.32
CA PRO A 85 1.40 -2.07 -13.44
C PRO A 85 1.73 -2.56 -12.03
N PRO A 86 1.12 -1.95 -11.00
CA PRO A 86 1.35 -2.42 -9.63
C PRO A 86 0.84 -3.86 -9.46
N SER A 87 1.60 -4.65 -8.71
CA SER A 87 1.21 -6.03 -8.40
C SER A 87 0.54 -6.04 -7.03
N ILE A 88 -0.76 -6.32 -7.00
CA ILE A 88 -1.56 -6.32 -5.78
C ILE A 88 -1.85 -7.77 -5.41
N SER A 89 -1.32 -8.21 -4.27
CA SER A 89 -1.45 -9.59 -3.80
C SER A 89 -2.23 -9.63 -2.49
N PRO A 90 -3.46 -10.19 -2.50
CA PRO A 90 -4.14 -10.50 -1.24
C PRO A 90 -3.38 -11.59 -0.50
N ALA A 91 -3.37 -11.51 0.81
CA ALA A 91 -2.65 -12.46 1.65
C ALA A 91 -3.45 -12.78 2.90
N ASP A 92 -3.18 -13.96 3.46
CA ASP A 92 -3.68 -14.35 4.77
C ASP A 92 -2.62 -14.01 5.81
N VAL A 93 -3.05 -13.50 6.96
CA VAL A 93 -2.14 -13.28 8.09
C VAL A 93 -2.02 -14.59 8.85
N LEU A 94 -0.86 -15.22 8.80
CA LEU A 94 -0.62 -16.47 9.51
C LEU A 94 -0.31 -16.24 10.98
N ALA A 95 0.35 -15.14 11.28
CA ALA A 95 0.69 -14.75 12.64
C ALA A 95 0.98 -13.25 12.65
N SER A 96 0.70 -12.59 13.75
CA SER A 96 0.98 -11.17 13.89
C SER A 96 1.39 -10.83 15.31
N LYS A 97 2.29 -9.87 15.42
CA LYS A 97 2.59 -9.20 16.67
C LYS A 97 2.56 -7.71 16.38
N VAL A 98 1.64 -7.02 17.01
CA VAL A 98 1.52 -5.57 16.91
C VAL A 98 1.51 -5.03 18.33
N THR A 99 2.51 -4.22 18.64
CA THR A 99 2.66 -3.62 19.96
C THR A 99 2.28 -2.14 19.86
N THR A 100 1.40 -1.70 20.73
CA THR A 100 0.94 -0.31 20.80
C THR A 100 1.44 0.36 22.08
#